data_4bad0315eeec8473b6875f92625e438d
#
_entry.id   4bad0315eeec8473b6875f92625e438d
#
_cell.length_a   1.000
_cell.length_b   1.000
_cell.length_c   1.000
_cell.angle_alpha   90.00
_cell.angle_beta   90.00
_cell.angle_gamma   90.00
#
_symmetry.space_group_name_H-M   'P 1'
#
loop_
_entity.id
_entity.type
_entity.pdbx_description
1 polymer ?
#
loop_
_entity_poly.entity_id
_entity_poly.type
_entity_poly.pdbx_seq_one_letter_code
_entity_poly.pdbx_strand_id
1 'polypeptide(L)'
;MTTKRRRMRTPIPVRFGEEELGFLRLMEARANAEQRSVSGQLKYYARLGMIAKDNPDLPMAFIEDVLVAQEESKAGLGKPYKFGVLEG
;
A
#
# COMPACT_ATOMS: atom_id res chain seq x y z
N MET A 1 0.13 -22.40 18.60
CA MET A 1 0.26 -22.17 18.30
C MET A 1 0.16 -21.72 17.63
N THR A 2 0.07 -21.22 17.41
CA THR A 2 0.04 -20.73 16.91
C THR A 2 0.60 -20.44 15.93
N THR A 3 0.86 -20.41 15.57
CA THR A 3 1.71 -20.40 14.67
C THR A 3 1.25 -20.31 13.41
N LYS A 4 0.21 -20.64 13.11
CA LYS A 4 -0.29 -20.56 11.95
C LYS A 4 -0.12 -19.33 11.34
N ARG A 5 -0.22 -18.34 11.98
CA ARG A 5 -0.14 -17.16 11.43
C ARG A 5 1.13 -16.95 10.82
N ARG A 6 2.08 -17.51 11.23
CA ARG A 6 3.27 -17.27 10.72
C ARG A 6 3.37 -17.72 9.38
N ARG A 7 2.71 -18.66 8.99
CA ARG A 7 2.79 -19.08 7.75
C ARG A 7 2.43 -18.11 6.80
N MET A 8 1.61 -17.26 7.15
CA MET A 8 1.21 -16.29 6.28
C MET A 8 2.29 -15.39 5.97
N ARG A 9 3.38 -15.47 6.67
CA ARG A 9 4.40 -14.61 6.39
C ARG A 9 5.37 -15.16 5.44
N THR A 10 5.12 -16.19 4.75
CA THR A 10 6.01 -16.71 3.75
C THR A 10 6.23 -15.65 2.70
N PRO A 11 7.44 -15.29 2.41
CA PRO A 11 7.71 -14.25 1.45
C PRO A 11 7.32 -14.67 0.06
N ILE A 12 6.78 -13.75 -0.70
CA ILE A 12 6.44 -14.00 -2.07
C ILE A 12 7.46 -13.29 -2.91
N PRO A 13 8.31 -13.99 -3.63
CA PRO A 13 9.34 -13.33 -4.40
C PRO A 13 8.75 -12.66 -5.62
N VAL A 14 9.14 -11.40 -5.83
CA VAL A 14 8.76 -10.67 -7.01
C VAL A 14 10.05 -10.32 -7.71
N ARG A 15 10.22 -10.81 -8.92
CA ARG A 15 11.45 -10.59 -9.63
C ARG A 15 11.24 -9.78 -10.87
N PHE A 16 12.22 -8.96 -11.21
CA PHE A 16 12.15 -8.12 -12.39
C PHE A 16 13.22 -8.58 -13.35
N GLY A 17 12.84 -8.80 -14.59
CA GLY A 17 13.80 -9.19 -15.62
C GLY A 17 14.53 -7.97 -16.12
N GLU A 18 15.53 -8.20 -16.98
CA GLU A 18 16.32 -7.12 -17.52
C GLU A 18 15.49 -6.13 -18.30
N GLU A 19 14.48 -6.61 -18.96
CA GLU A 19 13.61 -5.73 -19.74
C GLU A 19 12.77 -4.84 -18.84
N GLU A 20 12.75 -5.11 -17.54
CA GLU A 20 11.95 -4.33 -16.61
C GLU A 20 12.78 -3.39 -15.75
N LEU A 21 14.06 -3.24 -16.07
CA LEU A 21 14.92 -2.40 -15.25
C LEU A 21 14.46 -0.95 -15.21
N GLY A 22 13.97 -0.43 -16.31
CA GLY A 22 13.47 0.94 -16.31
C GLY A 22 12.28 1.10 -15.40
N PHE A 23 11.40 0.11 -15.41
CA PHE A 23 10.24 0.12 -14.55
C PHE A 23 10.66 0.02 -13.08
N LEU A 24 11.62 -0.83 -12.78
CA LEU A 24 12.10 -0.97 -11.42
C LEU A 24 12.72 0.32 -10.92
N ARG A 25 13.50 1.00 -11.76
CA ARG A 25 14.10 2.25 -11.37
C ARG A 25 13.07 3.32 -11.10
N LEU A 26 12.02 3.34 -11.90
CA LEU A 26 10.94 4.28 -11.67
C LEU A 26 10.26 3.97 -10.35
N MET A 27 10.06 2.68 -10.06
CA MET A 27 9.46 2.27 -8.81
C MET A 27 10.31 2.69 -7.62
N GLU A 28 11.62 2.52 -7.74
CA GLU A 28 12.54 2.93 -6.69
C GLU A 28 12.47 4.43 -6.46
N ALA A 29 12.40 5.20 -7.52
CA ALA A 29 12.33 6.64 -7.42
C ALA A 29 11.04 7.09 -6.75
N ARG A 30 9.92 6.44 -7.09
CA ARG A 30 8.66 6.75 -6.47
C ARG A 30 8.64 6.37 -5.00
N ALA A 31 9.20 5.20 -4.69
CA ALA A 31 9.28 4.76 -3.31
C ALA A 31 10.08 5.75 -2.48
N ASN A 32 11.20 6.18 -3.03
CA ASN A 32 12.05 7.12 -2.33
C ASN A 32 11.35 8.46 -2.14
N ALA A 33 10.68 8.95 -3.15
CA ALA A 33 9.96 10.22 -3.06
C ALA A 33 8.84 10.15 -2.04
N GLU A 34 8.22 9.01 -1.89
CA GLU A 34 7.11 8.85 -0.96
C GLU A 34 7.54 8.22 0.36
N GLN A 35 8.84 8.09 0.54
CA GLN A 35 9.43 7.56 1.78
C GLN A 35 8.93 6.18 2.13
N ARG A 36 8.87 5.32 1.14
CA ARG A 36 8.52 3.94 1.32
C ARG A 36 9.65 3.05 0.85
N SER A 37 9.69 1.84 1.33
CA SER A 37 10.59 0.85 0.74
C SER A 37 10.00 0.45 -0.60
N VAL A 38 10.78 -0.16 -1.45
CA VAL A 38 10.29 -0.63 -2.74
C VAL A 38 9.16 -1.64 -2.52
N SER A 39 9.33 -2.54 -1.59
CA SER A 39 8.32 -3.52 -1.28
C SER A 39 7.03 -2.83 -0.79
N GLY A 40 7.16 -1.82 0.05
CA GLY A 40 6.01 -1.04 0.50
C GLY A 40 5.31 -0.34 -0.64
N GLN A 41 6.09 0.19 -1.58
CA GLN A 41 5.52 0.87 -2.73
C GLN A 41 4.76 -0.10 -3.61
N LEU A 42 5.29 -1.30 -3.79
CA LEU A 42 4.61 -2.32 -4.56
C LEU A 42 3.28 -2.70 -3.91
N LYS A 43 3.27 -2.85 -2.61
CA LYS A 43 2.06 -3.19 -1.89
C LYS A 43 1.04 -2.07 -1.99
N TYR A 44 1.50 -0.84 -1.91
CA TYR A 44 0.62 0.32 -2.01
C TYR A 44 -0.04 0.35 -3.38
N TYR A 45 0.76 0.21 -4.43
CA TYR A 45 0.22 0.23 -5.79
C TYR A 45 -0.70 -0.96 -6.04
N ALA A 46 -0.37 -2.11 -5.49
CA ALA A 46 -1.23 -3.28 -5.66
C ALA A 46 -2.59 -3.05 -5.02
N ARG A 47 -2.61 -2.50 -3.81
CA ARG A 47 -3.85 -2.19 -3.15
C ARG A 47 -4.64 -1.17 -3.91
N LEU A 48 -3.96 -0.09 -4.33
CA LEU A 48 -4.58 0.98 -5.07
C LEU A 48 -5.22 0.42 -6.35
N GLY A 49 -4.49 -0.41 -7.06
CA GLY A 49 -4.98 -0.99 -8.30
C GLY A 49 -6.17 -1.89 -8.10
N MET A 50 -6.14 -2.69 -7.05
CA MET A 50 -7.25 -3.60 -6.77
C MET A 50 -8.51 -2.82 -6.45
N ILE A 51 -8.39 -1.80 -5.62
CA ILE A 51 -9.55 -1.01 -5.24
C ILE A 51 -10.08 -0.25 -6.45
N ALA A 52 -9.20 0.31 -7.25
CA ALA A 52 -9.61 1.07 -8.41
C ALA A 52 -10.31 0.17 -9.42
N LYS A 53 -9.80 -1.04 -9.60
CA LYS A 53 -10.39 -1.95 -10.55
C LYS A 53 -11.76 -2.40 -10.10
N ASP A 54 -11.92 -2.63 -8.81
CA ASP A 54 -13.18 -3.11 -8.27
C ASP A 54 -14.21 -1.98 -8.12
N ASN A 55 -13.76 -0.75 -8.16
CA ASN A 55 -14.63 0.41 -7.94
C ASN A 55 -14.36 1.48 -8.98
N PRO A 56 -14.69 1.19 -10.23
CA PRO A 56 -14.32 2.12 -11.31
C PRO A 56 -14.95 3.49 -11.19
N ASP A 57 -16.00 3.61 -10.39
CA ASP A 57 -16.65 4.89 -10.19
C ASP A 57 -15.94 5.80 -9.21
N LEU A 58 -15.00 5.26 -8.42
CA LEU A 58 -14.33 6.08 -7.42
C LEU A 58 -13.17 6.82 -8.04
N PRO A 59 -13.03 8.11 -7.76
CA PRO A 59 -11.87 8.84 -8.23
C PRO A 59 -10.60 8.30 -7.60
N MET A 60 -9.54 8.26 -8.36
CA MET A 60 -8.25 7.77 -7.87
C MET A 60 -7.79 8.57 -6.66
N ALA A 61 -7.97 9.89 -6.69
CA ALA A 61 -7.54 10.72 -5.58
C ALA A 61 -8.23 10.34 -4.27
N PHE A 62 -9.50 9.95 -4.35
CA PHE A 62 -10.23 9.53 -3.17
C PHE A 62 -9.63 8.25 -2.61
N ILE A 63 -9.31 7.29 -3.48
CA ILE A 63 -8.74 6.03 -3.05
C ILE A 63 -7.37 6.27 -2.41
N GLU A 64 -6.59 7.13 -3.01
CA GLU A 64 -5.26 7.47 -2.48
C GLU A 64 -5.38 8.07 -1.09
N ASP A 65 -6.33 8.98 -0.90
CA ASP A 65 -6.52 9.62 0.40
C ASP A 65 -6.90 8.60 1.47
N VAL A 66 -7.77 7.67 1.12
CA VAL A 66 -8.18 6.66 2.07
C VAL A 66 -7.00 5.77 2.46
N LEU A 67 -6.19 5.37 1.49
CA LEU A 67 -5.05 4.50 1.77
C LEU A 67 -3.99 5.21 2.61
N VAL A 68 -3.76 6.47 2.34
CA VAL A 68 -2.80 7.25 3.14
C VAL A 68 -3.31 7.40 4.57
N ALA A 69 -4.59 7.66 4.73
CA ALA A 69 -5.17 7.79 6.05
C ALA A 69 -5.05 6.48 6.84
N GLN A 70 -5.21 5.36 6.15
CA GLN A 70 -5.04 4.08 6.80
C GLN A 70 -3.61 3.84 7.24
N GLU A 71 -2.65 4.23 6.42
CA GLU A 71 -1.25 4.08 6.76
C GLU A 71 -0.89 4.95 7.97
N GLU A 72 -1.40 6.15 7.98
CA GLU A 72 -1.14 7.05 9.09
C GLU A 72 -1.76 6.54 10.38
N SER A 73 -2.92 5.99 10.29
CA SER A 73 -3.58 5.43 11.45
C SER A 73 -2.81 4.25 12.00
N LYS A 74 -2.32 3.37 11.14
CA LYS A 74 -1.56 2.25 11.59
C LYS A 74 -0.25 2.65 12.23
N ALA A 75 0.33 3.72 11.76
CA ALA A 75 1.58 4.21 12.32
C ALA A 75 1.37 5.00 13.61
N GLY A 76 0.13 5.23 13.99
CA GLY A 76 -0.15 6.00 15.17
C GLY A 76 -0.01 7.49 14.97
N LEU A 77 0.11 7.94 13.73
CA LEU A 77 0.30 9.33 13.45
C LEU A 77 -0.97 10.08 13.17
N GLY A 78 -1.98 9.36 12.72
CA GLY A 78 -3.24 10.00 12.40
C GLY A 78 -4.14 10.07 13.58
N LYS A 79 -5.16 10.95 13.51
CA LYS A 79 -6.07 10.99 14.51
C LYS A 79 -7.03 9.94 14.28
N PRO A 80 -7.49 9.37 15.21
CA PRO A 80 -8.45 8.34 15.05
C PRO A 80 -9.62 9.00 14.49
N TYR A 81 -10.16 8.57 13.54
CA TYR A 81 -11.20 9.15 13.04
C TYR A 81 -12.20 8.63 13.56
N LYS A 82 -12.68 8.85 14.03
CA LYS A 82 -13.53 8.35 14.52
C LYS A 82 -14.43 8.41 13.78
N PHE A 83 -14.64 8.44 13.11
CA PHE A 83 -15.31 8.60 12.25
C PHE A 83 -16.18 8.38 12.40
N GLY A 84 -15.83 8.73 12.69
CA GLY A 84 -16.19 8.74 13.08
C GLY A 84 -16.28 8.50 13.50
N VAL A 85 -16.32 8.46 13.70
CA VAL A 85 -16.23 8.29 14.33
C VAL A 85 -16.11 8.17 14.94
N LEU A 86 -16.41 8.11 14.96
CA LEU A 86 -16.28 8.18 15.49
C LEU A 86 -16.14 8.10 16.23
N GLU A 87 -16.27 7.96 16.61
CA GLU A 87 -16.05 8.05 17.30
C GLU A 87 -16.09 8.27 17.84
N GLY A 88 -16.58 8.47 17.90
CA GLY A 88 -16.57 8.78 18.31
C GLY A 88 -16.76 8.89 18.51
#